data_aef1b86d6b03c73c9055d7de6dba74a9
#
_entry.id   aef1b86d6b03c73c9055d7de6dba74a9
#
_cell.length_a   1.000
_cell.length_b   1.000
_cell.length_c   1.000
_cell.angle_alpha   90.00
_cell.angle_beta   90.00
_cell.angle_gamma   90.00
#
_symmetry.space_group_name_H-M   'P 1'
#
loop_
_entity.id
_entity.type
_entity.pdbx_description
1 polymer ?
#
loop_
_entity_poly.entity_id
_entity_poly.type
_entity_poly.pdbx_seq_one_letter_code
_entity_poly.pdbx_strand_id
1 'polypeptide(L)'
;MITHQLDEKPDSTQDAILLYLKKQGEMGVSELCEVLGITAMAVRRHLTALSSDGLIDSRIVRQSRGRPSYRYKLSEKAESLFPSGFQNLAMDLLDAVFEQQGHKGVMKILEARNQKRSVRLLERVKDKDLKERVKEVSRIFSEDGYMTEWKELPDGNYFIFQRHCALHDVANQYRQVCALEPQLMSSLLGVKVTREKYMLQNDPVCGYIVHSEVEN
;
A
#
# COMPACT_ATOMS: atom_id res chain seq x y z
N MET A 1 -1.79 -3.76 -11.56
CA MET A 1 -0.65 -2.87 -11.23
C MET A 1 0.07 -2.59 -12.52
N ILE A 2 0.15 -1.34 -12.96
CA ILE A 2 0.99 -0.95 -14.11
C ILE A 2 2.43 -0.96 -13.56
N THR A 3 3.06 -2.14 -13.57
CA THR A 3 4.45 -2.34 -13.10
C THR A 3 5.48 -2.01 -14.18
N HIS A 4 5.05 -1.31 -15.24
CA HIS A 4 5.94 -0.99 -16.35
C HIS A 4 6.84 0.19 -16.00
N GLN A 5 8.13 0.02 -16.23
CA GLN A 5 9.04 1.14 -16.42
C GLN A 5 8.42 2.04 -17.51
N LEU A 6 8.45 3.34 -17.33
CA LEU A 6 7.79 4.33 -18.19
C LEU A 6 8.13 4.23 -19.71
N ASP A 7 9.03 3.33 -20.06
CA ASP A 7 9.53 3.06 -21.41
C ASP A 7 9.09 1.71 -21.99
N GLU A 8 8.41 0.85 -21.24
CA GLU A 8 7.91 -0.42 -21.75
C GLU A 8 6.56 -0.24 -22.47
N LYS A 9 6.32 -1.12 -23.46
CA LYS A 9 5.07 -1.10 -24.24
C LYS A 9 3.88 -1.47 -23.33
N PRO A 10 2.82 -0.62 -23.26
CA PRO A 10 1.69 -0.89 -22.38
C PRO A 10 0.98 -2.20 -22.75
N ASP A 11 0.57 -2.98 -21.74
CA ASP A 11 -0.08 -4.29 -21.92
C ASP A 11 -1.49 -4.18 -22.49
N SER A 12 -2.16 -3.04 -22.25
CA SER A 12 -3.52 -2.81 -22.70
C SER A 12 -3.72 -1.38 -23.21
N THR A 13 -4.79 -1.18 -23.97
CA THR A 13 -5.20 0.17 -24.41
C THR A 13 -5.51 1.08 -23.21
N GLN A 14 -6.03 0.56 -22.11
CA GLN A 14 -6.29 1.33 -20.89
C GLN A 14 -4.98 1.80 -20.26
N ASP A 15 -3.98 0.92 -20.16
CA ASP A 15 -2.65 1.27 -19.66
C ASP A 15 -1.98 2.32 -20.54
N ALA A 16 -2.14 2.21 -21.88
CA ALA A 16 -1.65 3.20 -22.82
C ALA A 16 -2.31 4.58 -22.57
N ILE A 17 -3.62 4.63 -22.36
CA ILE A 17 -4.34 5.87 -22.05
C ILE A 17 -3.79 6.49 -20.76
N LEU A 18 -3.67 5.70 -19.68
CA LEU A 18 -3.14 6.17 -18.39
C LEU A 18 -1.71 6.69 -18.54
N LEU A 19 -0.87 5.99 -19.32
CA LEU A 19 0.51 6.40 -19.57
C LEU A 19 0.59 7.72 -20.35
N TYR A 20 -0.25 7.90 -21.39
CA TYR A 20 -0.31 9.15 -22.12
C TYR A 20 -0.80 10.30 -21.25
N LEU A 21 -1.84 10.08 -20.44
CA LEU A 21 -2.32 11.07 -19.47
C LEU A 21 -1.25 11.42 -18.42
N LYS A 22 -0.41 10.45 -18.02
CA LYS A 22 0.73 10.71 -17.12
C LYS A 22 1.80 11.58 -17.78
N LYS A 23 2.17 11.28 -19.04
CA LYS A 23 3.25 11.97 -19.75
C LYS A 23 2.84 13.36 -20.26
N GLN A 24 1.60 13.53 -20.70
CA GLN A 24 1.13 14.74 -21.38
C GLN A 24 0.13 15.58 -20.55
N GLY A 25 -0.32 15.06 -19.41
CA GLY A 25 -1.33 15.72 -18.60
C GLY A 25 -2.74 15.54 -19.15
N GLU A 26 -3.53 16.61 -19.22
CA GLU A 26 -4.91 16.55 -19.72
C GLU A 26 -4.98 16.34 -21.24
N MET A 27 -5.75 15.33 -21.66
CA MET A 27 -5.98 15.03 -23.09
C MET A 27 -7.47 14.91 -23.41
N GLY A 28 -7.83 15.25 -24.63
CA GLY A 28 -9.16 15.03 -25.21
C GLY A 28 -9.24 13.75 -26.02
N VAL A 29 -10.47 13.37 -26.43
CA VAL A 29 -10.71 12.17 -27.23
C VAL A 29 -9.93 12.20 -28.56
N SER A 30 -9.87 13.33 -29.24
CA SER A 30 -9.19 13.46 -30.56
C SER A 30 -7.68 13.21 -30.42
N GLU A 31 -7.05 13.80 -29.42
CA GLU A 31 -5.62 13.62 -29.14
C GLU A 31 -5.29 12.17 -28.77
N LEU A 32 -6.14 11.54 -27.96
CA LEU A 32 -6.00 10.11 -27.63
C LEU A 32 -6.20 9.21 -28.86
N CYS A 33 -7.12 9.55 -29.78
CA CYS A 33 -7.26 8.81 -31.03
C CYS A 33 -5.98 8.88 -31.88
N GLU A 34 -5.38 10.05 -31.97
CA GLU A 34 -4.18 10.30 -32.76
C GLU A 34 -2.99 9.48 -32.22
N VAL A 35 -2.73 9.54 -30.90
CA VAL A 35 -1.58 8.86 -30.31
C VAL A 35 -1.76 7.34 -30.19
N LEU A 36 -3.01 6.84 -30.10
CA LEU A 36 -3.32 5.42 -29.96
C LEU A 36 -3.63 4.73 -31.29
N GLY A 37 -3.93 5.48 -32.35
CA GLY A 37 -4.30 4.91 -33.65
C GLY A 37 -5.65 4.17 -33.64
N ILE A 38 -6.58 4.51 -32.74
CA ILE A 38 -7.89 3.85 -32.61
C ILE A 38 -9.06 4.84 -32.75
N THR A 39 -10.25 4.32 -32.97
CA THR A 39 -11.45 5.14 -33.22
C THR A 39 -11.92 5.88 -31.97
N ALA A 40 -12.59 7.02 -32.14
CA ALA A 40 -13.16 7.80 -31.06
C ALA A 40 -14.19 7.01 -30.22
N MET A 41 -14.88 6.05 -30.81
CA MET A 41 -15.80 5.15 -30.08
C MET A 41 -15.03 4.22 -29.15
N ALA A 42 -13.93 3.64 -29.61
CA ALA A 42 -13.08 2.79 -28.82
C ALA A 42 -12.44 3.57 -27.64
N VAL A 43 -11.89 4.76 -27.92
CA VAL A 43 -11.35 5.65 -26.86
C VAL A 43 -12.42 5.96 -25.81
N ARG A 44 -13.63 6.38 -26.22
CA ARG A 44 -14.70 6.70 -25.25
C ARG A 44 -15.09 5.51 -24.38
N ARG A 45 -15.15 4.30 -24.95
CA ARG A 45 -15.43 3.07 -24.18
C ARG A 45 -14.38 2.86 -23.08
N HIS A 46 -13.10 3.00 -23.41
CA HIS A 46 -12.02 2.86 -22.43
C HIS A 46 -12.05 3.97 -21.38
N LEU A 47 -12.29 5.23 -21.77
CA LEU A 47 -12.43 6.35 -20.84
C LEU A 47 -13.62 6.17 -19.90
N THR A 48 -14.74 5.62 -20.37
CA THR A 48 -15.90 5.29 -19.50
C THR A 48 -15.52 4.26 -18.46
N ALA A 49 -14.82 3.18 -18.84
CA ALA A 49 -14.35 2.17 -17.91
C ALA A 49 -13.38 2.75 -16.88
N LEU A 50 -12.34 3.47 -17.31
CA LEU A 50 -11.37 4.11 -16.43
C LEU A 50 -12.01 5.13 -15.48
N SER A 51 -13.04 5.86 -15.93
CA SER A 51 -13.80 6.78 -15.09
C SER A 51 -14.64 6.03 -14.05
N SER A 52 -15.28 4.91 -14.42
CA SER A 52 -16.02 4.05 -13.49
C SER A 52 -15.12 3.44 -12.44
N ASP A 53 -13.88 3.10 -12.79
CA ASP A 53 -12.87 2.60 -11.88
C ASP A 53 -12.25 3.72 -11.00
N GLY A 54 -12.62 4.98 -11.26
CA GLY A 54 -12.13 6.16 -10.56
C GLY A 54 -10.65 6.47 -10.83
N LEU A 55 -10.13 6.05 -12.00
CA LEU A 55 -8.73 6.25 -12.38
C LEU A 55 -8.49 7.53 -13.15
N ILE A 56 -9.54 8.14 -13.72
CA ILE A 56 -9.46 9.41 -14.42
C ILE A 56 -10.58 10.34 -14.00
N ASP A 57 -10.25 11.63 -13.96
CA ASP A 57 -11.20 12.73 -13.84
C ASP A 57 -11.48 13.35 -15.20
N SER A 58 -12.65 13.95 -15.37
CA SER A 58 -12.99 14.69 -16.59
C SER A 58 -13.53 16.07 -16.25
N ARG A 59 -13.22 17.02 -17.13
CA ARG A 59 -13.85 18.35 -17.11
C ARG A 59 -14.33 18.78 -18.50
N ILE A 60 -15.36 19.58 -18.50
CA ILE A 60 -15.88 20.16 -19.75
C ILE A 60 -15.10 21.44 -20.08
N VAL A 61 -14.61 21.52 -21.30
CA VAL A 61 -13.98 22.73 -21.84
C VAL A 61 -14.89 23.31 -22.92
N ARG A 62 -15.35 24.55 -22.72
CA ARG A 62 -16.10 25.31 -23.72
C ARG A 62 -15.12 25.83 -24.79
N GLN A 63 -15.42 25.56 -26.02
CA GLN A 63 -14.66 26.09 -27.16
C GLN A 63 -15.33 27.38 -27.65
N SER A 64 -14.55 28.31 -28.20
CA SER A 64 -15.05 29.55 -28.79
C SER A 64 -15.98 29.31 -29.98
N ARG A 65 -15.81 28.20 -30.70
CA ARG A 65 -16.69 27.69 -31.77
C ARG A 65 -16.78 26.16 -31.64
N GLY A 66 -18.00 25.60 -31.77
CA GLY A 66 -18.23 24.16 -31.75
C GLY A 66 -18.85 23.64 -30.43
N ARG A 67 -19.03 22.33 -30.38
CA ARG A 67 -19.62 21.66 -29.23
C ARG A 67 -18.59 21.60 -28.08
N PRO A 68 -19.00 21.77 -26.80
CA PRO A 68 -18.12 21.56 -25.67
C PRO A 68 -17.41 20.20 -25.73
N SER A 69 -16.14 20.17 -25.40
CA SER A 69 -15.32 18.95 -25.37
C SER A 69 -14.95 18.56 -23.96
N TYR A 70 -14.76 17.26 -23.75
CA TYR A 70 -14.24 16.73 -22.49
C TYR A 70 -12.71 16.64 -22.55
N ARG A 71 -12.08 17.06 -21.45
CA ARG A 71 -10.65 16.82 -21.17
C ARG A 71 -10.56 15.84 -20.02
N TYR A 72 -9.64 14.90 -20.11
CA TYR A 72 -9.43 13.83 -19.14
C TYR A 72 -8.03 13.95 -18.56
N LYS A 73 -7.90 13.71 -17.26
CA LYS A 73 -6.63 13.65 -16.54
C LYS A 73 -6.62 12.47 -15.58
N LEU A 74 -5.45 12.09 -15.10
CA LEU A 74 -5.36 11.10 -14.03
C LEU A 74 -6.02 11.62 -12.75
N SER A 75 -6.68 10.73 -12.01
CA SER A 75 -7.11 10.97 -10.64
C SER A 75 -5.95 10.75 -9.66
N GLU A 76 -6.09 11.21 -8.41
CA GLU A 76 -5.14 10.89 -7.33
C GLU A 76 -4.99 9.38 -7.12
N LYS A 77 -6.08 8.62 -7.28
CA LYS A 77 -6.06 7.16 -7.19
C LYS A 77 -5.16 6.54 -8.26
N ALA A 78 -5.16 7.06 -9.47
CA ALA A 78 -4.33 6.55 -10.57
C ALA A 78 -2.84 6.83 -10.37
N GLU A 79 -2.45 7.86 -9.61
CA GLU A 79 -1.05 8.15 -9.29
C GLU A 79 -0.36 6.95 -8.60
N SER A 80 -1.09 6.21 -7.77
CA SER A 80 -0.57 5.02 -7.08
C SER A 80 -0.30 3.82 -8.00
N LEU A 81 -0.74 3.86 -9.26
CA LEU A 81 -0.47 2.82 -10.25
C LEU A 81 0.92 2.95 -10.88
N PHE A 82 1.54 4.12 -10.77
CA PHE A 82 2.85 4.40 -11.33
C PHE A 82 3.97 4.10 -10.32
N PRO A 83 5.17 3.74 -10.80
CA PRO A 83 6.32 3.52 -9.92
C PRO A 83 6.58 4.75 -9.05
N SER A 84 6.80 4.53 -7.78
CA SER A 84 7.19 5.58 -6.83
C SER A 84 8.61 5.31 -6.33
N GLY A 85 9.38 6.38 -6.09
CA GLY A 85 10.72 6.28 -5.50
C GLY A 85 10.72 6.13 -3.97
N PHE A 86 9.55 5.98 -3.33
CA PHE A 86 9.46 5.97 -1.86
C PHE A 86 10.22 4.82 -1.22
N GLN A 87 10.25 3.65 -1.87
CA GLN A 87 10.96 2.49 -1.34
C GLN A 87 12.48 2.72 -1.36
N ASN A 88 13.02 3.21 -2.50
CA ASN A 88 14.44 3.55 -2.61
C ASN A 88 14.80 4.65 -1.63
N LEU A 89 14.00 5.72 -1.56
CA LEU A 89 14.23 6.79 -0.59
C LEU A 89 14.24 6.28 0.86
N ALA A 90 13.34 5.36 1.21
CA ALA A 90 13.32 4.78 2.55
C ALA A 90 14.58 3.97 2.85
N MET A 91 15.08 3.20 1.85
CA MET A 91 16.33 2.46 1.97
C MET A 91 17.52 3.40 2.11
N ASP A 92 17.66 4.39 1.23
CA ASP A 92 18.75 5.37 1.26
C ASP A 92 18.81 6.10 2.60
N LEU A 93 17.66 6.47 3.19
CA LEU A 93 17.59 7.11 4.49
C LEU A 93 18.02 6.18 5.63
N LEU A 94 17.66 4.91 5.59
CA LEU A 94 18.09 3.92 6.58
C LEU A 94 19.59 3.62 6.44
N ASP A 95 20.11 3.54 5.23
CA ASP A 95 21.53 3.37 4.93
C ASP A 95 22.34 4.56 5.45
N ALA A 96 21.91 5.78 5.21
CA ALA A 96 22.57 6.99 5.74
C ALA A 96 22.58 7.01 7.28
N VAL A 97 21.50 6.58 7.93
CA VAL A 97 21.47 6.44 9.41
C VAL A 97 22.43 5.35 9.87
N PHE A 98 22.46 4.22 9.16
CA PHE A 98 23.35 3.11 9.49
C PHE A 98 24.84 3.51 9.35
N GLU A 99 25.21 4.20 8.29
CA GLU A 99 26.57 4.70 8.08
C GLU A 99 27.04 5.65 9.21
N GLN A 100 26.15 6.48 9.72
CA GLN A 100 26.48 7.47 10.76
C GLN A 100 26.43 6.89 12.19
N GLN A 101 25.47 5.99 12.48
CA GLN A 101 25.14 5.57 13.85
C GLN A 101 25.05 4.05 14.04
N GLY A 102 25.30 3.27 12.99
CA GLY A 102 25.20 1.81 13.00
C GLY A 102 23.79 1.29 13.31
N HIS A 103 23.70 0.03 13.67
CA HIS A 103 22.43 -0.64 14.00
C HIS A 103 21.62 0.05 15.11
N LYS A 104 22.30 0.71 16.06
CA LYS A 104 21.63 1.44 17.16
C LYS A 104 20.85 2.65 16.63
N GLY A 105 21.40 3.37 15.68
CA GLY A 105 20.74 4.51 15.02
C GLY A 105 19.49 4.06 14.25
N VAL A 106 19.63 3.00 13.46
CA VAL A 106 18.49 2.41 12.72
C VAL A 106 17.39 1.97 13.68
N MET A 107 17.73 1.24 14.75
CA MET A 107 16.76 0.79 15.75
C MET A 107 16.00 1.97 16.37
N LYS A 108 16.71 3.02 16.77
CA LYS A 108 16.11 4.23 17.37
C LYS A 108 15.08 4.90 16.44
N ILE A 109 15.38 4.99 15.14
CA ILE A 109 14.46 5.58 14.16
C ILE A 109 13.22 4.67 13.96
N LEU A 110 13.43 3.36 13.87
CA LEU A 110 12.34 2.39 13.72
C LEU A 110 11.44 2.33 14.96
N GLU A 111 12.01 2.40 16.16
CA GLU A 111 11.25 2.50 17.42
C GLU A 111 10.42 3.78 17.49
N ALA A 112 11.01 4.93 17.13
CA ALA A 112 10.29 6.20 17.07
C ALA A 112 9.14 6.18 16.09
N ARG A 113 9.34 5.55 14.90
CA ARG A 113 8.27 5.30 13.92
C ARG A 113 7.17 4.42 14.51
N ASN A 114 7.55 3.33 15.17
CA ASN A 114 6.62 2.36 15.77
C ASN A 114 5.76 3.03 16.85
N GLN A 115 6.37 3.84 17.71
CA GLN A 115 5.66 4.60 18.73
C GLN A 115 4.66 5.59 18.15
N LYS A 116 5.05 6.39 17.15
CA LYS A 116 4.14 7.31 16.46
C LYS A 116 2.96 6.57 15.82
N ARG A 117 3.24 5.40 15.23
CA ARG A 117 2.23 4.56 14.59
C ARG A 117 1.27 3.98 15.62
N SER A 118 1.77 3.47 16.76
CA SER A 118 0.96 2.96 17.86
C SER A 118 -0.03 4.03 18.35
N VAL A 119 0.46 5.23 18.71
CA VAL A 119 -0.39 6.32 19.19
C VAL A 119 -1.52 6.66 18.21
N ARG A 120 -1.20 6.76 16.92
CA ARG A 120 -2.21 7.05 15.88
C ARG A 120 -3.26 5.95 15.73
N LEU A 121 -2.87 4.69 15.91
CA LEU A 121 -3.73 3.53 15.67
C LEU A 121 -4.54 3.10 16.90
N LEU A 122 -4.13 3.50 18.11
CA LEU A 122 -4.83 3.16 19.36
C LEU A 122 -6.31 3.59 19.33
N GLU A 123 -6.63 4.74 18.75
CA GLU A 123 -8.03 5.20 18.63
C GLU A 123 -8.92 4.26 17.80
N ARG A 124 -8.32 3.50 16.88
CA ARG A 124 -9.05 2.52 16.06
C ARG A 124 -9.47 1.27 16.82
N VAL A 125 -8.74 0.93 17.88
CA VAL A 125 -8.97 -0.26 18.70
C VAL A 125 -9.56 0.06 20.09
N LYS A 126 -9.72 1.34 20.39
CA LYS A 126 -10.29 1.80 21.65
C LYS A 126 -11.72 1.24 21.85
N ASP A 127 -12.07 0.96 23.08
CA ASP A 127 -13.38 0.49 23.52
C ASP A 127 -13.88 -0.81 22.85
N LYS A 128 -12.98 -1.58 22.21
CA LYS A 128 -13.25 -2.86 21.57
C LYS A 128 -12.80 -4.01 22.47
N ASP A 129 -13.53 -5.13 22.44
CA ASP A 129 -13.07 -6.39 23.03
C ASP A 129 -11.86 -6.95 22.27
N LEU A 130 -11.20 -7.99 22.81
CA LEU A 130 -9.99 -8.55 22.21
C LEU A 130 -10.23 -9.09 20.79
N LYS A 131 -11.36 -9.75 20.56
CA LYS A 131 -11.69 -10.31 19.24
C LYS A 131 -11.89 -9.21 18.18
N GLU A 132 -12.58 -8.14 18.56
CA GLU A 132 -12.78 -6.97 17.70
C GLU A 132 -11.46 -6.23 17.45
N ARG A 133 -10.58 -6.15 18.46
CA ARG A 133 -9.21 -5.60 18.28
C ARG A 133 -8.39 -6.45 17.31
N VAL A 134 -8.42 -7.77 17.42
CA VAL A 134 -7.72 -8.69 16.50
C VAL A 134 -8.20 -8.47 15.06
N LYS A 135 -9.52 -8.37 14.85
CA LYS A 135 -10.11 -8.07 13.55
C LYS A 135 -9.64 -6.72 13.00
N GLU A 136 -9.65 -5.68 13.86
CA GLU A 136 -9.24 -4.34 13.46
C GLU A 136 -7.74 -4.26 13.18
N VAL A 137 -6.90 -4.88 14.00
CA VAL A 137 -5.45 -4.96 13.77
C VAL A 137 -5.15 -5.68 12.47
N SER A 138 -5.82 -6.79 12.18
CA SER A 138 -5.68 -7.50 10.90
C SER A 138 -6.05 -6.61 9.71
N ARG A 139 -7.11 -5.79 9.84
CA ARG A 139 -7.50 -4.81 8.82
C ARG A 139 -6.45 -3.72 8.62
N ILE A 140 -5.92 -3.17 9.72
CA ILE A 140 -4.85 -2.17 9.69
C ILE A 140 -3.62 -2.68 8.90
N PHE A 141 -3.18 -3.89 9.20
CA PHE A 141 -2.04 -4.47 8.49
C PHE A 141 -2.36 -4.79 7.01
N SER A 142 -3.60 -5.20 6.71
CA SER A 142 -4.02 -5.37 5.32
C SER A 142 -4.06 -4.06 4.53
N GLU A 143 -4.52 -2.95 5.14
CA GLU A 143 -4.47 -1.60 4.57
C GLU A 143 -3.02 -1.14 4.31
N ASP A 144 -2.08 -1.59 5.14
CA ASP A 144 -0.64 -1.35 4.98
C ASP A 144 0.03 -2.32 3.97
N GLY A 145 -0.72 -3.22 3.32
CA GLY A 145 -0.25 -4.09 2.24
C GLY A 145 0.24 -5.48 2.67
N TYR A 146 0.02 -5.92 3.90
CA TYR A 146 0.56 -7.20 4.40
C TYR A 146 -0.27 -8.45 4.07
N MET A 147 -1.43 -8.34 3.43
CA MET A 147 -2.36 -9.46 3.17
C MET A 147 -2.61 -10.28 4.45
N THR A 148 -3.16 -9.62 5.48
CA THR A 148 -3.29 -10.16 6.82
C THR A 148 -4.61 -10.88 7.01
N GLU A 149 -4.57 -12.09 7.56
CA GLU A 149 -5.72 -12.88 7.98
C GLU A 149 -5.58 -13.26 9.46
N TRP A 150 -6.67 -13.69 10.08
CA TRP A 150 -6.65 -14.17 11.45
C TRP A 150 -7.63 -15.32 11.66
N LYS A 151 -7.40 -16.10 12.71
CA LYS A 151 -8.31 -17.17 13.17
C LYS A 151 -8.24 -17.31 14.69
N GLU A 152 -9.32 -17.79 15.26
CA GLU A 152 -9.38 -18.21 16.67
C GLU A 152 -8.84 -19.63 16.79
N LEU A 153 -8.08 -19.87 17.84
CA LEU A 153 -7.48 -21.18 18.14
C LEU A 153 -8.34 -21.94 19.17
N PRO A 154 -8.23 -23.29 19.24
CA PRO A 154 -9.03 -24.10 20.17
C PRO A 154 -8.77 -23.77 21.65
N ASP A 155 -7.64 -23.21 21.98
CA ASP A 155 -7.22 -22.78 23.33
C ASP A 155 -7.70 -21.36 23.71
N GLY A 156 -8.51 -20.73 22.86
CA GLY A 156 -9.03 -19.37 23.07
C GLY A 156 -8.06 -18.25 22.66
N ASN A 157 -6.85 -18.57 22.25
CA ASN A 157 -5.91 -17.62 21.66
C ASN A 157 -6.30 -17.26 20.21
N TYR A 158 -5.63 -16.25 19.65
CA TYR A 158 -5.82 -15.92 18.23
C TYR A 158 -4.50 -16.07 17.48
N PHE A 159 -4.60 -16.45 16.20
CA PHE A 159 -3.47 -16.50 15.28
C PHE A 159 -3.67 -15.48 14.18
N ILE A 160 -2.80 -14.48 14.12
CA ILE A 160 -2.73 -13.49 13.04
C ILE A 160 -1.60 -13.90 12.11
N PHE A 161 -1.85 -13.93 10.80
CA PHE A 161 -0.81 -14.29 9.85
C PHE A 161 -0.87 -13.42 8.60
N GLN A 162 0.31 -13.15 8.04
CA GLN A 162 0.55 -12.28 6.91
C GLN A 162 1.13 -13.10 5.77
N ARG A 163 0.47 -13.08 4.60
CA ARG A 163 0.92 -13.80 3.40
C ARG A 163 1.88 -13.00 2.52
N HIS A 164 1.97 -11.72 2.76
CA HIS A 164 2.85 -10.80 2.07
C HIS A 164 3.51 -9.86 3.07
N CYS A 165 4.80 -9.58 2.89
CA CYS A 165 5.54 -8.60 3.67
C CYS A 165 5.63 -7.28 2.88
N ALA A 166 4.88 -6.27 3.30
CA ALA A 166 4.91 -4.95 2.68
C ALA A 166 6.26 -4.21 2.83
N LEU A 167 7.12 -4.69 3.74
CA LEU A 167 8.45 -4.13 4.01
C LEU A 167 9.57 -5.12 3.68
N HIS A 168 9.33 -6.05 2.72
CA HIS A 168 10.25 -7.15 2.44
C HIS A 168 11.71 -6.70 2.24
N ASP A 169 11.95 -5.70 1.41
CA ASP A 169 13.30 -5.25 1.09
C ASP A 169 13.96 -4.56 2.30
N VAL A 170 13.21 -3.74 3.03
CA VAL A 170 13.69 -3.17 4.30
C VAL A 170 14.00 -4.27 5.31
N ALA A 171 13.14 -5.28 5.42
CA ALA A 171 13.29 -6.37 6.37
C ALA A 171 14.49 -7.28 6.06
N ASN A 172 14.82 -7.47 4.79
CA ASN A 172 16.01 -8.22 4.37
C ASN A 172 17.31 -7.56 4.85
N GLN A 173 17.40 -6.24 4.77
CA GLN A 173 18.58 -5.49 5.16
C GLN A 173 18.55 -5.07 6.64
N TYR A 174 17.40 -4.65 7.12
CA TYR A 174 17.18 -4.14 8.49
C TYR A 174 16.15 -4.97 9.25
N ARG A 175 16.55 -6.16 9.71
CA ARG A 175 15.68 -7.11 10.44
C ARG A 175 15.04 -6.54 11.71
N GLN A 176 15.58 -5.43 12.23
CA GLN A 176 15.02 -4.70 13.38
C GLN A 176 13.55 -4.29 13.15
N VAL A 177 13.15 -3.98 11.90
CA VAL A 177 11.76 -3.63 11.60
C VAL A 177 10.80 -4.77 11.94
N CYS A 178 11.23 -6.01 11.69
CA CYS A 178 10.43 -7.19 12.02
C CYS A 178 10.30 -7.42 13.53
N ALA A 179 11.34 -7.10 14.31
CA ALA A 179 11.29 -7.25 15.78
C ALA A 179 10.26 -6.32 16.43
N LEU A 180 9.93 -5.22 15.77
CA LEU A 180 8.96 -4.22 16.26
C LEU A 180 7.50 -4.54 15.92
N GLU A 181 7.22 -5.45 14.99
CA GLU A 181 5.84 -5.80 14.62
C GLU A 181 5.05 -6.45 15.76
N PRO A 182 5.57 -7.49 16.47
CA PRO A 182 4.86 -8.04 17.61
C PRO A 182 4.63 -7.00 18.73
N GLN A 183 5.57 -6.08 18.92
CA GLN A 183 5.45 -5.00 19.90
C GLN A 183 4.30 -4.03 19.54
N LEU A 184 4.19 -3.66 18.27
CA LEU A 184 3.07 -2.84 17.79
C LEU A 184 1.74 -3.58 17.98
N MET A 185 1.66 -4.84 17.58
CA MET A 185 0.46 -5.66 17.78
C MET A 185 0.10 -5.76 19.26
N SER A 186 1.07 -6.04 20.14
CA SER A 186 0.84 -6.11 21.59
C SER A 186 0.29 -4.79 22.15
N SER A 187 0.85 -3.65 21.72
CA SER A 187 0.38 -2.34 22.17
C SER A 187 -1.04 -2.01 21.74
N LEU A 188 -1.45 -2.47 20.54
CA LEU A 188 -2.81 -2.26 20.01
C LEU A 188 -3.82 -3.23 20.61
N LEU A 189 -3.40 -4.47 20.87
CA LEU A 189 -4.27 -5.52 21.39
C LEU A 189 -4.42 -5.46 22.90
N GLY A 190 -3.42 -4.90 23.61
CA GLY A 190 -3.38 -4.84 25.08
C GLY A 190 -3.03 -6.17 25.72
N VAL A 191 -2.52 -7.14 24.95
CA VAL A 191 -2.12 -8.47 25.37
C VAL A 191 -0.79 -8.86 24.73
N LYS A 192 -0.14 -9.90 25.26
CA LYS A 192 1.10 -10.43 24.71
C LYS A 192 0.91 -11.00 23.31
N VAL A 193 1.84 -10.68 22.42
CA VAL A 193 1.91 -11.24 21.05
C VAL A 193 3.30 -11.83 20.84
N THR A 194 3.35 -13.08 20.41
CA THR A 194 4.59 -13.80 20.09
C THR A 194 4.61 -14.20 18.62
N ARG A 195 5.77 -14.06 17.97
CA ARG A 195 5.95 -14.56 16.61
C ARG A 195 6.24 -16.05 16.63
N GLU A 196 5.49 -16.82 15.82
CA GLU A 196 5.71 -18.25 15.64
C GLU A 196 6.29 -18.61 14.29
N LYS A 197 5.93 -17.87 13.23
CA LYS A 197 6.37 -18.10 11.87
C LYS A 197 7.02 -16.87 11.30
N TYR A 198 8.06 -17.06 10.50
CA TYR A 198 8.87 -15.96 10.00
C TYR A 198 9.32 -16.16 8.57
N MET A 199 8.79 -15.39 7.63
CA MET A 199 9.07 -15.50 6.19
C MET A 199 10.56 -15.38 5.86
N LEU A 200 11.33 -14.56 6.62
CA LEU A 200 12.79 -14.48 6.45
C LEU A 200 13.55 -15.71 6.99
N GLN A 201 12.84 -16.71 7.51
CA GLN A 201 13.35 -18.04 7.87
C GLN A 201 12.69 -19.15 7.03
N ASN A 202 12.19 -18.78 5.85
CA ASN A 202 11.56 -19.67 4.87
C ASN A 202 10.18 -20.22 5.29
N ASP A 203 9.52 -19.62 6.29
CA ASP A 203 8.12 -19.92 6.52
C ASP A 203 7.25 -19.31 5.40
N PRO A 204 6.10 -19.93 5.06
CA PRO A 204 5.21 -19.41 4.02
C PRO A 204 4.46 -18.14 4.42
N VAL A 205 4.51 -17.78 5.70
CA VAL A 205 3.83 -16.60 6.27
C VAL A 205 4.65 -16.04 7.45
N CYS A 206 4.44 -14.77 7.81
CA CYS A 206 4.73 -14.31 9.17
C CYS A 206 3.49 -14.60 10.03
N GLY A 207 3.66 -15.35 11.12
CA GLY A 207 2.58 -15.78 12.01
C GLY A 207 2.80 -15.35 13.45
N TYR A 208 1.73 -14.92 14.11
CA TYR A 208 1.76 -14.36 15.46
C TYR A 208 0.66 -14.98 16.32
N ILE A 209 1.01 -15.48 17.49
CA ILE A 209 0.05 -15.87 18.55
C ILE A 209 -0.29 -14.64 19.37
N VAL A 210 -1.56 -14.35 19.47
CA VAL A 210 -2.16 -13.36 20.39
C VAL A 210 -2.68 -14.13 21.58
N HIS A 211 -2.05 -13.93 22.75
CA HIS A 211 -2.42 -14.62 23.99
C HIS A 211 -3.66 -13.93 24.58
N SER A 212 -4.75 -14.69 24.77
CA SER A 212 -6.01 -14.17 25.31
C SER A 212 -5.96 -13.89 26.82
N GLU A 213 -5.06 -14.57 27.54
CA GLU A 213 -4.85 -14.34 28.96
C GLU A 213 -3.88 -13.19 29.20
N VAL A 214 -4.27 -12.26 30.05
CA VAL A 214 -3.35 -11.22 30.56
C VAL A 214 -2.41 -11.92 31.54
N GLU A 215 -1.11 -12.00 31.22
CA GLU A 215 -0.13 -12.38 32.25
C GLU A 215 -0.24 -11.40 33.43
N ASN A 216 -0.72 -11.90 34.57
CA ASN A 216 -0.76 -11.16 35.85
C ASN A 216 0.66 -10.90 36.39
#